data_c41b4ec34cdd436dd4b365b80541a5e5
#
_entry.id   c41b4ec34cdd436dd4b365b80541a5e5
#
_cell.length_a   1.000
_cell.length_b   1.000
_cell.length_c   1.000
_cell.angle_alpha   90.00
_cell.angle_beta   90.00
_cell.angle_gamma   90.00
#
_symmetry.space_group_name_H-M   'P 1'
#
loop_
_entity.id
_entity.type
_entity.pdbx_description
1 polymer ?
#
loop_
_entity_poly.entity_id
_entity_poly.type
_entity_poly.pdbx_seq_one_letter_code
_entity_poly.pdbx_strand_id
1 'polypeptide(L)'
;MKDNNPVVKYIDTISYRGDDRRRPENSPRVPCMVPVTVDDESPNKEPYYGKVMNIGHGGCKLFTHELVNQSALLKITFYLQRGEDFHKCTPITGRVVHVHRKGSNYVANVDFRGAIHYEHGIQELIDLNSK
;
A
#
# COMPACT_ATOMS: atom_id res chain seq x y z
N MET A 1 -9.66 -5.18 -23.12
CA MET A 1 -9.83 -4.82 -22.95
C MET A 1 -10.05 -3.76 -22.67
N LYS A 2 -10.28 -3.15 -22.99
CA LYS A 2 -10.62 -2.05 -22.52
C LYS A 2 -9.92 -1.66 -21.38
N ASP A 3 -9.20 -2.40 -20.90
CA ASP A 3 -8.60 -2.15 -19.68
C ASP A 3 -7.47 -1.19 -19.76
N ASN A 4 -6.91 -0.96 -20.89
CA ASN A 4 -5.78 -0.07 -20.99
C ASN A 4 -6.13 1.35 -20.69
N ASN A 5 -7.31 1.77 -21.05
CA ASN A 5 -7.70 3.13 -20.81
C ASN A 5 -7.78 3.47 -19.35
N PRO A 6 -8.35 2.60 -18.53
CA PRO A 6 -8.37 2.90 -17.10
C PRO A 6 -6.97 3.03 -16.53
N VAL A 7 -6.04 2.22 -17.02
CA VAL A 7 -4.69 2.28 -16.52
C VAL A 7 -4.08 3.66 -16.75
N VAL A 8 -4.21 4.17 -17.95
CA VAL A 8 -3.68 5.48 -18.27
C VAL A 8 -4.33 6.55 -17.41
N LYS A 9 -5.63 6.44 -17.25
CA LYS A 9 -6.35 7.40 -16.48
C LYS A 9 -5.89 7.41 -15.04
N TYR A 10 -5.67 6.23 -14.47
CA TYR A 10 -5.22 6.14 -13.10
C TYR A 10 -3.87 6.76 -12.91
N ILE A 11 -2.98 6.53 -13.83
CA ILE A 11 -1.65 7.07 -13.72
C ILE A 11 -1.69 8.58 -13.72
N ASP A 12 -2.49 9.15 -14.60
CA ASP A 12 -2.60 10.59 -14.63
C ASP A 12 -3.16 11.14 -13.34
N THR A 13 -4.19 10.50 -12.84
CA THR A 13 -4.81 10.93 -11.61
C THR A 13 -3.85 10.85 -10.45
N ILE A 14 -3.12 9.77 -10.39
CA ILE A 14 -2.20 9.55 -9.30
C ILE A 14 -1.06 10.54 -9.35
N SER A 15 -0.55 10.83 -10.52
CA SER A 15 0.52 11.80 -10.63
C SER A 15 0.07 13.15 -10.12
N TYR A 16 -1.14 13.54 -10.47
CA TYR A 16 -1.67 14.77 -9.98
C TYR A 16 -1.76 14.78 -8.47
N ARG A 17 -2.27 13.67 -7.92
CA ARG A 17 -2.37 13.56 -6.48
C ARG A 17 -1.00 13.60 -5.82
N GLY A 18 -0.02 13.01 -6.45
CA GLY A 18 1.31 13.02 -5.91
C GLY A 18 1.86 14.41 -5.78
N ASP A 19 1.43 15.30 -6.64
CA ASP A 19 1.89 16.66 -6.58
C ASP A 19 1.13 17.50 -5.60
N ASP A 20 0.03 16.98 -5.12
CA ASP A 20 -0.87 17.74 -4.30
C ASP A 20 -0.29 18.11 -2.96
N ARG A 21 0.64 17.38 -2.47
CA ARG A 21 1.23 17.65 -1.17
C ARG A 21 0.25 17.59 -0.04
N ARG A 22 -0.93 17.12 -0.29
CA ARG A 22 -1.89 17.01 0.77
C ARG A 22 -1.45 15.95 1.74
N ARG A 23 -1.80 16.10 2.97
CA ARG A 23 -1.42 15.13 3.96
C ARG A 23 -2.11 13.81 3.66
N PRO A 24 -1.35 12.70 3.67
CA PRO A 24 -1.91 11.40 3.35
C PRO A 24 -3.08 11.00 4.23
N GLU A 25 -3.09 11.45 5.48
CA GLU A 25 -4.17 11.07 6.37
C GLU A 25 -5.49 11.64 5.94
N ASN A 26 -5.49 12.64 5.06
CA ASN A 26 -6.73 13.21 4.54
C ASN A 26 -7.18 12.52 3.26
N SER A 27 -6.42 11.60 2.73
CA SER A 27 -6.81 10.89 1.54
C SER A 27 -7.86 9.87 1.87
N PRO A 28 -8.89 9.71 1.02
CA PRO A 28 -9.88 8.68 1.28
C PRO A 28 -9.23 7.31 1.27
N ARG A 29 -9.66 6.46 2.17
CA ARG A 29 -9.19 5.09 2.22
C ARG A 29 -10.37 4.16 2.19
N VAL A 30 -10.20 3.03 1.53
CA VAL A 30 -11.24 2.01 1.46
C VAL A 30 -10.79 0.80 2.24
N PRO A 31 -11.72 0.13 2.92
CA PRO A 31 -11.38 -1.09 3.64
C PRO A 31 -10.99 -2.18 2.65
N CYS A 32 -10.07 -3.00 3.04
CA CYS A 32 -9.67 -4.14 2.24
C CYS A 32 -9.02 -5.16 3.16
N MET A 33 -8.57 -6.25 2.57
CA MET A 33 -7.82 -7.24 3.32
C MET A 33 -6.94 -7.92 2.29
N VAL A 34 -5.73 -7.43 2.15
CA VAL A 34 -4.86 -7.83 1.06
C VAL A 34 -3.53 -8.28 1.62
N PRO A 35 -3.07 -9.47 1.24
CA PRO A 35 -1.76 -9.93 1.69
C PRO A 35 -0.66 -9.14 1.01
N VAL A 36 0.38 -8.88 1.78
CA VAL A 36 1.56 -8.18 1.26
C VAL A 36 2.80 -8.80 1.84
N THR A 37 3.91 -8.59 1.16
CA THR A 37 5.21 -8.82 1.77
C THR A 37 5.84 -7.46 2.01
N VAL A 38 6.60 -7.38 3.07
CA VAL A 38 7.19 -6.12 3.51
C VAL A 38 8.68 -6.32 3.60
N ASP A 39 9.42 -5.45 2.96
CA ASP A 39 10.86 -5.43 3.06
C ASP A 39 11.23 -4.16 3.81
N ASP A 40 11.64 -4.34 5.05
CA ASP A 40 12.04 -3.22 5.89
C ASP A 40 13.47 -2.88 5.56
N GLU A 41 13.74 -1.63 5.28
CA GLU A 41 15.09 -1.26 4.85
C GLU A 41 16.08 -1.16 5.99
N SER A 42 15.63 -1.47 7.20
CA SER A 42 16.56 -1.50 8.33
C SER A 42 17.55 -2.64 8.17
N PRO A 43 18.78 -2.45 8.64
CA PRO A 43 19.77 -3.53 8.52
C PRO A 43 19.36 -4.79 9.26
N ASN A 44 19.69 -5.93 8.68
CA ASN A 44 19.50 -7.22 9.33
C ASN A 44 18.05 -7.60 9.55
N LYS A 45 17.16 -7.01 8.82
CA LYS A 45 15.75 -7.34 8.94
C LYS A 45 15.32 -8.09 7.70
N GLU A 46 14.74 -9.27 7.91
CA GLU A 46 14.30 -10.09 6.79
C GLU A 46 12.91 -9.69 6.36
N PRO A 47 12.56 -9.90 5.11
CA PRO A 47 11.19 -9.62 4.67
C PRO A 47 10.20 -10.44 5.47
N TYR A 48 9.01 -9.87 5.63
CA TYR A 48 7.98 -10.56 6.40
C TYR A 48 6.63 -10.31 5.74
N TYR A 49 5.62 -11.00 6.21
CA TYR A 49 4.29 -10.91 5.67
C TYR A 49 3.41 -10.01 6.52
N GLY A 50 2.44 -9.42 5.88
CA GLY A 50 1.45 -8.64 6.57
C GLY A 50 0.18 -8.59 5.76
N LYS A 51 -0.79 -7.85 6.28
CA LYS A 51 -2.04 -7.61 5.59
C LYS A 51 -2.31 -6.12 5.60
N VAL A 52 -2.77 -5.62 4.47
CA VAL A 52 -3.19 -4.24 4.40
C VAL A 52 -4.69 -4.20 4.62
N MET A 53 -5.11 -3.41 5.60
CA MET A 53 -6.49 -3.37 6.06
C MET A 53 -7.29 -2.23 5.47
N ASN A 54 -6.63 -1.19 5.01
CA ASN A 54 -7.28 -0.17 4.20
C ASN A 54 -6.24 0.45 3.30
N ILE A 55 -6.69 1.06 2.23
CA ILE A 55 -5.78 1.57 1.23
C ILE A 55 -6.38 2.80 0.56
N GLY A 56 -5.53 3.76 0.26
CA GLY A 56 -5.88 4.95 -0.48
C GLY A 56 -4.70 5.38 -1.31
N HIS A 57 -4.84 6.48 -2.00
CA HIS A 57 -3.76 6.96 -2.85
C HIS A 57 -2.57 7.45 -2.05
N GLY A 58 -2.78 7.85 -0.81
CA GLY A 58 -1.70 8.40 0.00
C GLY A 58 -1.05 7.42 0.93
N GLY A 59 -1.64 6.25 1.14
CA GLY A 59 -1.05 5.32 2.08
C GLY A 59 -1.98 4.19 2.43
N CYS A 60 -1.58 3.43 3.43
CA CYS A 60 -2.34 2.25 3.83
C CYS A 60 -2.16 1.99 5.32
N LYS A 61 -2.98 1.09 5.84
CA LYS A 61 -2.84 0.59 7.20
C LYS A 61 -2.39 -0.85 7.12
N LEU A 62 -1.23 -1.11 7.70
CA LEU A 62 -0.58 -2.41 7.64
C LEU A 62 -0.72 -3.11 8.99
N PHE A 63 -1.13 -4.37 8.93
CA PHE A 63 -1.26 -5.22 10.10
C PHE A 63 -0.24 -6.34 9.99
N THR A 64 0.56 -6.55 11.03
CA THR A 64 1.62 -7.55 10.98
C THR A 64 1.98 -8.01 12.38
N HIS A 65 2.59 -9.19 12.46
CA HIS A 65 3.13 -9.69 13.71
C HIS A 65 4.52 -9.15 13.99
N GLU A 66 5.17 -8.58 13.00
CA GLU A 66 6.53 -8.10 13.17
C GLU A 66 6.56 -6.71 13.77
N LEU A 67 7.56 -6.46 14.57
CA LEU A 67 7.76 -5.13 15.11
C LEU A 67 8.09 -4.17 13.97
N VAL A 68 7.33 -3.09 13.91
CA VAL A 68 7.54 -2.07 12.90
C VAL A 68 7.90 -0.80 13.65
N ASN A 69 8.97 -0.16 13.25
CA ASN A 69 9.42 1.05 13.93
C ASN A 69 8.84 2.27 13.24
N GLN A 70 8.51 3.26 14.06
CA GLN A 70 8.05 4.53 13.51
C GLN A 70 9.16 5.15 12.69
N SER A 71 8.80 5.77 11.59
CA SER A 71 9.72 6.38 10.63
C SER A 71 10.49 5.40 9.78
N ALA A 72 10.22 4.11 9.92
CA ALA A 72 10.89 3.12 9.06
C ALA A 72 10.45 3.30 7.62
N LEU A 73 11.35 2.99 6.69
CA LEU A 73 11.02 2.92 5.28
C LEU A 73 10.78 1.47 4.92
N LEU A 74 9.67 1.23 4.28
CA LEU A 74 9.26 -0.11 3.91
C LEU A 74 9.03 -0.18 2.41
N LYS A 75 9.37 -1.32 1.83
CA LYS A 75 8.94 -1.64 0.48
C LYS A 75 7.83 -2.66 0.60
N ILE A 76 6.65 -2.31 0.13
CA ILE A 76 5.47 -3.14 0.29
C ILE A 76 5.07 -3.68 -1.07
N THR A 77 4.96 -4.99 -1.16
CA THR A 77 4.56 -5.66 -2.39
C THR A 77 3.17 -6.22 -2.20
N PHE A 78 2.24 -5.75 -3.01
CA PHE A 78 0.87 -6.23 -2.98
C PHE A 78 0.71 -7.43 -3.89
N TYR A 79 -0.17 -8.32 -3.50
CA TYR A 79 -0.50 -9.49 -4.30
C TYR A 79 -1.98 -9.42 -4.62
N LEU A 80 -2.30 -9.33 -5.89
CA LEU A 80 -3.67 -9.20 -6.35
C LEU A 80 -4.14 -10.54 -6.88
N GLN A 81 -5.36 -10.88 -6.54
CA GLN A 81 -5.96 -12.10 -7.06
C GLN A 81 -6.69 -11.77 -8.34
N ARG A 82 -6.33 -12.45 -9.40
CA ARG A 82 -6.97 -12.29 -10.70
C ARG A 82 -7.37 -13.67 -11.15
N GLY A 83 -8.68 -13.96 -11.07
CA GLY A 83 -9.16 -15.30 -11.31
C GLY A 83 -8.60 -16.24 -10.28
N GLU A 84 -7.90 -17.26 -10.72
CA GLU A 84 -7.32 -18.22 -9.80
C GLU A 84 -5.87 -17.95 -9.49
N ASP A 85 -5.30 -16.90 -10.07
CA ASP A 85 -3.89 -16.62 -9.91
C ASP A 85 -3.68 -15.40 -9.02
N PHE A 86 -2.53 -15.39 -8.37
CA PHE A 86 -2.09 -14.20 -7.67
C PHE A 86 -1.05 -13.49 -8.50
N HIS A 87 -1.21 -12.20 -8.63
CA HIS A 87 -0.31 -11.37 -9.39
C HIS A 87 0.54 -10.54 -8.42
N LYS A 88 1.84 -10.70 -8.51
CA LYS A 88 2.76 -9.95 -7.67
C LYS A 88 3.01 -8.60 -8.30
N CYS A 89 2.70 -7.54 -7.58
CA CYS A 89 2.85 -6.19 -8.09
C CYS A 89 4.26 -5.67 -7.82
N THR A 90 4.58 -4.55 -8.43
CA THR A 90 5.85 -3.88 -8.18
C THR A 90 5.80 -3.25 -6.79
N PRO A 91 6.85 -3.37 -5.99
CA PRO A 91 6.84 -2.82 -4.64
C PRO A 91 6.73 -1.31 -4.64
N ILE A 92 6.06 -0.78 -3.64
CA ILE A 92 6.00 0.66 -3.43
C ILE A 92 6.66 0.98 -2.11
N THR A 93 7.38 2.09 -2.07
CA THR A 93 8.04 2.53 -0.85
C THR A 93 7.09 3.37 -0.03
N GLY A 94 7.08 3.13 1.27
CA GLY A 94 6.29 3.93 2.18
C GLY A 94 7.07 4.21 3.44
N ARG A 95 6.68 5.26 4.15
CA ARG A 95 7.26 5.59 5.44
C ARG A 95 6.21 5.38 6.51
N VAL A 96 6.61 4.72 7.57
CA VAL A 96 5.73 4.49 8.71
C VAL A 96 5.60 5.79 9.48
N VAL A 97 4.38 6.29 9.62
CA VAL A 97 4.15 7.54 10.33
C VAL A 97 3.55 7.33 11.71
N HIS A 98 2.98 6.16 11.95
CA HIS A 98 2.41 5.87 13.25
C HIS A 98 2.30 4.38 13.40
N VAL A 99 2.60 3.89 14.61
CA VAL A 99 2.52 2.47 14.93
C VAL A 99 1.85 2.34 16.28
N HIS A 100 0.95 1.38 16.40
CA HIS A 100 0.50 1.02 17.72
C HIS A 100 0.38 -0.49 17.82
N ARG A 101 0.46 -0.97 19.03
CA ARG A 101 0.43 -2.39 19.28
C ARG A 101 -0.97 -2.83 19.60
N LYS A 102 -1.36 -3.99 19.07
CA LYS A 102 -2.65 -4.58 19.38
C LYS A 102 -2.40 -6.03 19.75
N GLY A 103 -2.36 -6.31 21.06
CA GLY A 103 -2.00 -7.65 21.51
C GLY A 103 -0.60 -7.98 21.10
N SER A 104 -0.44 -9.07 20.38
CA SER A 104 0.86 -9.48 19.89
C SER A 104 1.12 -8.99 18.47
N ASN A 105 0.27 -8.10 17.97
CA ASN A 105 0.38 -7.61 16.61
C ASN A 105 0.66 -6.12 16.59
N TYR A 106 1.00 -5.60 15.43
CA TYR A 106 1.28 -4.19 15.23
C TYR A 106 0.45 -3.67 14.09
N VAL A 107 -0.05 -2.46 14.24
CA VAL A 107 -0.79 -1.76 13.19
C VAL A 107 -0.02 -0.51 12.86
N ALA A 108 0.37 -0.38 11.61
CA ALA A 108 1.18 0.74 11.16
C ALA A 108 0.46 1.53 10.09
N ASN A 109 0.44 2.84 10.26
CA ASN A 109 -0.02 3.72 9.20
C ASN A 109 1.18 4.09 8.36
N VAL A 110 1.07 3.87 7.06
CA VAL A 110 2.18 4.03 6.13
C VAL A 110 1.79 5.04 5.08
N ASP A 111 2.63 6.04 4.91
CA ASP A 111 2.47 7.04 3.85
C ASP A 111 3.29 6.58 2.66
N PHE A 112 2.66 6.52 1.49
CA PHE A 112 3.38 6.16 0.28
C PHE A 112 4.28 7.31 -0.14
N ARG A 113 5.47 6.95 -0.61
CA ARG A 113 6.44 7.91 -1.04
C ARG A 113 6.44 7.96 -2.56
N GLY A 114 6.28 9.15 -3.11
CA GLY A 114 6.31 9.31 -4.53
C GLY A 114 4.98 9.00 -5.19
N ALA A 115 4.97 9.04 -6.49
CA ALA A 115 3.77 8.80 -7.26
C ALA A 115 3.43 7.32 -7.27
N ILE A 116 2.15 7.04 -7.34
CA ILE A 116 1.68 5.67 -7.44
C ILE A 116 1.45 5.36 -8.92
N HIS A 117 1.86 4.17 -9.33
CA HIS A 117 1.69 3.74 -10.70
C HIS A 117 0.83 2.50 -10.73
N TYR A 118 0.32 2.20 -11.90
CA TYR A 118 -0.57 1.05 -12.05
C TYR A 118 0.09 -0.25 -11.57
N GLU A 119 1.37 -0.39 -11.84
CA GLU A 119 2.05 -1.64 -11.50
C GLU A 119 2.13 -1.90 -10.01
N HIS A 120 1.87 -0.91 -9.17
CA HIS A 120 1.85 -1.12 -7.73
C HIS A 120 0.57 -1.80 -7.28
N GLY A 121 -0.46 -1.81 -8.11
CA GLY A 121 -1.71 -2.50 -7.79
C GLY A 121 -2.66 -1.72 -6.90
N ILE A 122 -2.27 -0.54 -6.47
CA ILE A 122 -3.04 0.20 -5.47
C ILE A 122 -4.35 0.69 -6.03
N GLN A 123 -4.34 1.24 -7.25
CA GLN A 123 -5.57 1.75 -7.83
C GLN A 123 -6.57 0.63 -8.07
N GLU A 124 -6.07 -0.52 -8.52
CA GLU A 124 -6.95 -1.65 -8.75
C GLU A 124 -7.60 -2.10 -7.44
N LEU A 125 -6.85 -2.10 -6.35
CA LEU A 125 -7.39 -2.46 -5.05
C LEU A 125 -8.44 -1.46 -4.60
N ILE A 126 -8.19 -0.19 -4.81
CA ILE A 126 -9.16 0.83 -4.43
C ILE A 126 -10.44 0.61 -5.20
N ASP A 127 -10.34 0.36 -6.49
CA ASP A 127 -11.53 0.17 -7.31
C ASP A 127 -12.30 -1.07 -6.90
N LEU A 128 -11.60 -2.16 -6.64
CA LEU A 128 -12.26 -3.40 -6.27
C LEU A 128 -12.99 -3.29 -4.94
N ASN A 129 -12.50 -2.45 -4.04
CA ASN A 129 -13.05 -2.36 -2.70
C ASN A 129 -13.91 -1.12 -2.47
N SER A 130 -14.13 -0.34 -3.50
CA SER A 130 -14.94 0.88 -3.37
C SER A 130 -16.39 0.68 -3.71
N LYS A 131 -16.80 -0.53 -4.03
CA LYS A 131 -18.17 -0.79 -4.49
C LYS A 131 -19.11 -1.06 -3.36
#